data_27a838410d31b21b03cd356f594870ae
#
_entry.id   27a838410d31b21b03cd356f594870ae
#
_cell.length_a   1.000
_cell.length_b   1.000
_cell.length_c   1.000
_cell.angle_alpha   90.00
_cell.angle_beta   90.00
_cell.angle_gamma   90.00
#
_symmetry.space_group_name_H-M   'P 1'
#
loop_
_entity.id
_entity.type
_entity.pdbx_description
1 polymer ?
#
loop_
_entity_poly.entity_id
_entity_poly.type
_entity_poly.pdbx_seq_one_letter_code
_entity_poly.pdbx_strand_id
1 'polypeptide(L)'
;MKIYRLIILVILFTSCSSVSPHMKAYYPIESEHFRFIKKQGDFHIYGNGGNFNKGKINLVIISADKIGSANIEQARRDIIFLTQDIIQRLNSSQKLQPYLSNPPFDHNQLQYSITYCKNNLYSNITEKDEQNQKITLVSLLMGKISYDVRPSEKSGYKEVHEESYEEALEILKNQGINFSN
;
A
#
# COMPACT_ATOMS: atom_id res chain seq x y z
N MET A 1 -0.72 8.92 55.35
CA MET A 1 -0.61 7.78 54.39
C MET A 1 -1.65 7.77 53.25
N LYS A 2 -2.73 8.56 53.29
CA LYS A 2 -3.76 8.56 52.21
C LYS A 2 -3.44 9.49 51.02
N ILE A 3 -2.66 10.53 51.22
CA ILE A 3 -2.35 11.54 50.19
C ILE A 3 -1.40 10.98 49.11
N TYR A 4 -0.42 10.15 49.47
CA TYR A 4 0.52 9.53 48.52
C TYR A 4 -0.14 8.56 47.54
N ARG A 5 -1.24 7.91 47.94
CA ARG A 5 -2.01 7.02 47.02
C ARG A 5 -2.76 7.78 45.92
N LEU A 6 -3.20 9.01 46.21
CA LEU A 6 -3.91 9.84 45.26
C LEU A 6 -2.96 10.42 44.20
N ILE A 7 -1.75 10.79 44.60
CA ILE A 7 -0.71 11.35 43.69
C ILE A 7 -0.22 10.27 42.71
N ILE A 8 -0.04 9.02 43.14
CA ILE A 8 0.35 7.91 42.27
C ILE A 8 -0.74 7.60 41.24
N LEU A 9 -2.02 7.73 41.61
CA LEU A 9 -3.13 7.48 40.68
C LEU A 9 -3.22 8.54 39.58
N VAL A 10 -2.92 9.81 39.90
CA VAL A 10 -2.94 10.91 38.91
C VAL A 10 -1.79 10.77 37.89
N ILE A 11 -0.61 10.27 38.30
CA ILE A 11 0.53 10.10 37.41
C ILE A 11 0.30 8.96 36.40
N LEU A 12 -0.50 7.95 36.76
CA LEU A 12 -0.83 6.82 35.85
C LEU A 12 -1.77 7.19 34.72
N PHE A 13 -2.52 8.30 34.83
CA PHE A 13 -3.45 8.76 33.79
C PHE A 13 -2.84 9.77 32.80
N THR A 14 -1.62 10.24 33.00
CA THR A 14 -0.99 11.25 32.13
C THR A 14 -0.13 10.64 31.01
N SER A 15 0.00 9.32 30.91
CA SER A 15 0.72 8.66 29.82
C SER A 15 -0.21 8.35 28.61
N CYS A 16 -1.15 9.25 28.27
CA CYS A 16 -1.79 9.19 26.99
C CYS A 16 -0.78 9.69 25.95
N SER A 17 -0.08 8.77 25.29
CA SER A 17 0.85 9.11 24.21
C SER A 17 0.07 9.83 23.11
N SER A 18 0.21 11.14 23.03
CA SER A 18 -0.45 11.93 22.00
C SER A 18 0.10 11.50 20.64
N VAL A 19 -0.78 11.11 19.74
CA VAL A 19 -0.42 10.82 18.34
C VAL A 19 0.37 12.01 17.78
N SER A 20 1.53 11.74 17.19
CA SER A 20 2.40 12.78 16.67
C SER A 20 1.70 13.63 15.58
N PRO A 21 2.08 14.91 15.40
CA PRO A 21 1.40 15.80 14.45
C PRO A 21 1.39 15.29 13.01
N HIS A 22 2.49 14.68 12.55
CA HIS A 22 2.57 14.11 11.20
C HIS A 22 1.62 12.91 11.03
N MET A 23 1.45 12.07 12.05
CA MET A 23 0.49 10.96 12.00
C MET A 23 -0.95 11.46 12.05
N LYS A 24 -1.24 12.53 12.81
CA LYS A 24 -2.56 13.17 12.79
C LYS A 24 -2.92 13.73 11.41
N ALA A 25 -1.93 14.18 10.64
CA ALA A 25 -2.13 14.65 9.27
C ALA A 25 -2.24 13.48 8.26
N TYR A 26 -1.53 12.38 8.50
CA TYR A 26 -1.45 11.22 7.61
C TYR A 26 -2.67 10.29 7.71
N TYR A 27 -3.12 9.91 8.90
CA TYR A 27 -4.19 8.93 9.10
C TYR A 27 -5.51 9.22 8.37
N PRO A 28 -5.99 10.47 8.24
CA PRO A 28 -7.18 10.74 7.45
C PRO A 28 -7.02 10.36 5.98
N ILE A 29 -5.84 10.64 5.40
CA ILE A 29 -5.53 10.36 3.99
C ILE A 29 -5.48 8.84 3.76
N GLU A 30 -4.77 8.13 4.61
CA GLU A 30 -4.72 6.65 4.60
C GLU A 30 -6.12 6.05 4.71
N SER A 31 -6.93 6.54 5.64
CA SER A 31 -8.31 6.07 5.85
C SER A 31 -9.21 6.34 4.62
N GLU A 32 -8.99 7.45 3.93
CA GLU A 32 -9.71 7.75 2.68
C GLU A 32 -9.29 6.83 1.55
N HIS A 33 -8.00 6.56 1.41
CA HIS A 33 -7.48 5.58 0.46
C HIS A 33 -8.03 4.18 0.74
N PHE A 34 -8.06 3.73 1.99
CA PHE A 34 -8.62 2.43 2.36
C PHE A 34 -10.11 2.33 2.08
N ARG A 35 -10.87 3.41 2.30
CA ARG A 35 -12.29 3.47 1.90
C ARG A 35 -12.46 3.42 0.38
N PHE A 36 -11.58 4.09 -0.37
CA PHE A 36 -11.58 4.03 -1.83
C PHE A 36 -11.32 2.60 -2.32
N ILE A 37 -10.27 1.94 -1.84
CA ILE A 37 -9.93 0.55 -2.17
C ILE A 37 -11.11 -0.38 -1.90
N LYS A 38 -11.71 -0.27 -0.71
CA LYS A 38 -12.87 -1.09 -0.31
C LYS A 38 -14.07 -0.93 -1.24
N LYS A 39 -14.26 0.24 -1.84
CA LYS A 39 -15.34 0.48 -2.82
C LYS A 39 -15.07 -0.16 -4.18
N GLN A 40 -13.82 -0.53 -4.48
CA GLN A 40 -13.48 -1.26 -5.71
C GLN A 40 -13.88 -2.76 -5.64
N GLY A 41 -14.45 -3.21 -4.53
CA GLY A 41 -15.10 -4.50 -4.36
C GLY A 41 -14.17 -5.59 -3.82
N ASP A 42 -13.21 -6.03 -4.62
CA ASP A 42 -12.47 -7.26 -4.37
C ASP A 42 -11.14 -7.08 -3.61
N PHE A 43 -10.87 -5.86 -3.13
CA PHE A 43 -9.63 -5.56 -2.42
C PHE A 43 -9.81 -5.50 -0.89
N HIS A 44 -8.82 -6.01 -0.19
CA HIS A 44 -8.72 -5.95 1.28
C HIS A 44 -7.33 -5.48 1.69
N ILE A 45 -7.24 -4.46 2.54
CA ILE A 45 -5.96 -4.05 3.13
C ILE A 45 -5.63 -4.98 4.29
N TYR A 46 -4.44 -5.58 4.27
CA TYR A 46 -3.97 -6.44 5.36
C TYR A 46 -2.73 -5.91 6.07
N GLY A 47 -2.05 -4.91 5.49
CA GLY A 47 -0.89 -4.29 6.10
C GLY A 47 -0.68 -2.86 5.65
N ASN A 48 -0.22 -2.05 6.57
CA ASN A 48 0.20 -0.68 6.31
C ASN A 48 1.31 -0.27 7.27
N GLY A 49 2.11 0.69 6.87
CA GLY A 49 3.22 1.20 7.67
C GLY A 49 4.00 2.27 6.92
N GLY A 50 5.21 2.53 7.38
CA GLY A 50 6.08 3.49 6.72
C GLY A 50 7.32 3.84 7.52
N ASN A 51 8.15 4.69 6.94
CA ASN A 51 9.27 5.31 7.63
C ASN A 51 8.91 6.77 7.97
N PHE A 52 8.68 7.01 9.26
CA PHE A 52 8.27 8.30 9.84
C PHE A 52 9.39 8.88 10.73
N ASN A 53 10.54 9.12 10.15
CA ASN A 53 11.72 9.55 10.89
C ASN A 53 11.71 11.08 11.11
N LYS A 54 12.07 11.51 12.35
CA LYS A 54 12.18 12.92 12.76
C LYS A 54 10.93 13.76 12.43
N GLY A 55 9.74 13.16 12.51
CA GLY A 55 8.48 13.84 12.21
C GLY A 55 8.23 14.06 10.72
N LYS A 56 8.99 13.41 9.84
CA LYS A 56 8.83 13.44 8.38
C LYS A 56 8.40 12.07 7.86
N ILE A 57 7.61 12.10 6.79
CA ILE A 57 7.17 10.91 6.06
C ILE A 57 8.13 10.68 4.90
N ASN A 58 8.94 9.64 5.02
CA ASN A 58 9.95 9.28 4.03
C ASN A 58 9.48 8.16 3.10
N LEU A 59 8.68 7.25 3.63
CA LEU A 59 8.19 6.08 2.92
C LEU A 59 6.80 5.73 3.44
N VAL A 60 5.88 5.42 2.55
CA VAL A 60 4.58 4.81 2.85
C VAL A 60 4.60 3.38 2.35
N ILE A 61 4.09 2.44 3.15
CA ILE A 61 4.02 1.02 2.83
C ILE A 61 2.56 0.60 2.93
N ILE A 62 2.02 -0.01 1.87
CA ILE A 62 0.64 -0.53 1.84
C ILE A 62 0.67 -1.92 1.22
N SER A 63 -0.04 -2.84 1.83
CA SER A 63 -0.21 -4.20 1.34
C SER A 63 -1.69 -4.55 1.29
N ALA A 64 -2.13 -5.00 0.11
CA ALA A 64 -3.51 -5.37 -0.15
C ALA A 64 -3.60 -6.80 -0.70
N ASP A 65 -4.71 -7.46 -0.41
CA ASP A 65 -5.13 -8.68 -1.11
C ASP A 65 -6.23 -8.33 -2.11
N LYS A 66 -6.24 -8.99 -3.24
CA LYS A 66 -7.34 -8.96 -4.21
C LYS A 66 -7.88 -10.36 -4.44
N ILE A 67 -9.20 -10.53 -4.32
CA ILE A 67 -9.84 -11.81 -4.64
C ILE A 67 -9.85 -11.99 -6.16
N GLY A 68 -9.35 -13.13 -6.61
CA GLY A 68 -9.27 -13.47 -8.03
C GLY A 68 -7.86 -13.80 -8.48
N SER A 69 -7.66 -13.83 -9.79
CA SER A 69 -6.36 -14.03 -10.44
C SER A 69 -6.12 -12.91 -11.44
N ALA A 70 -4.87 -12.57 -11.67
CA ALA A 70 -4.49 -11.55 -12.64
C ALA A 70 -3.47 -12.10 -13.64
N ASN A 71 -3.49 -11.59 -14.87
CA ASN A 71 -2.34 -11.59 -15.77
C ASN A 71 -1.51 -10.31 -15.54
N ILE A 72 -0.37 -10.18 -16.21
CA ILE A 72 0.51 -9.00 -16.08
C ILE A 72 -0.25 -7.70 -16.37
N GLU A 73 -1.09 -7.68 -17.40
CA GLU A 73 -1.83 -6.49 -17.81
C GLU A 73 -2.84 -6.04 -16.74
N GLN A 74 -3.58 -6.98 -16.16
CA GLN A 74 -4.51 -6.69 -15.07
C GLN A 74 -3.76 -6.25 -13.81
N ALA A 75 -2.66 -6.93 -13.47
CA ALA A 75 -1.83 -6.58 -12.30
C ALA A 75 -1.20 -5.19 -12.46
N ARG A 76 -0.75 -4.82 -13.67
CA ARG A 76 -0.27 -3.47 -14.01
C ARG A 76 -1.34 -2.41 -13.76
N ARG A 77 -2.57 -2.64 -14.25
CA ARG A 77 -3.69 -1.70 -14.02
C ARG A 77 -3.97 -1.54 -12.54
N ASP A 78 -4.05 -2.64 -11.82
CA ASP A 78 -4.37 -2.62 -10.40
C ASP A 78 -3.32 -1.84 -9.60
N ILE A 79 -2.03 -2.14 -9.79
CA ILE A 79 -0.96 -1.48 -9.03
C ILE A 79 -0.87 0.02 -9.38
N ILE A 80 -0.93 0.40 -10.65
CA ILE A 80 -0.89 1.80 -11.07
C ILE A 80 -2.11 2.55 -10.54
N PHE A 81 -3.31 1.98 -10.64
CA PHE A 81 -4.54 2.62 -10.18
C PHE A 81 -4.50 2.95 -8.67
N LEU A 82 -4.09 1.98 -7.86
CA LEU A 82 -4.04 2.17 -6.41
C LEU A 82 -2.89 3.10 -5.97
N THR A 83 -1.75 3.03 -6.63
CA THR A 83 -0.61 3.89 -6.32
C THR A 83 -0.86 5.33 -6.73
N GLN A 84 -1.51 5.59 -7.85
CA GLN A 84 -1.92 6.93 -8.28
C GLN A 84 -2.88 7.59 -7.27
N ASP A 85 -3.89 6.87 -6.80
CA ASP A 85 -4.85 7.40 -5.82
C ASP A 85 -4.15 7.84 -4.52
N ILE A 86 -3.30 7.01 -3.94
CA ILE A 86 -2.61 7.40 -2.70
C ILE A 86 -1.61 8.53 -2.90
N ILE A 87 -0.84 8.54 -3.98
CA ILE A 87 0.11 9.61 -4.31
C ILE A 87 -0.63 10.94 -4.48
N GLN A 88 -1.74 10.95 -5.22
CA GLN A 88 -2.56 12.14 -5.42
C GLN A 88 -3.11 12.68 -4.09
N ARG A 89 -3.64 11.81 -3.21
CA ARG A 89 -4.14 12.20 -1.89
C ARG A 89 -3.07 12.81 -1.01
N LEU A 90 -1.89 12.18 -0.97
CA LEU A 90 -0.75 12.68 -0.19
C LEU A 90 -0.33 14.08 -0.67
N ASN A 91 -0.26 14.29 -1.98
CA ASN A 91 0.14 15.56 -2.57
C ASN A 91 -0.92 16.66 -2.46
N SER A 92 -2.20 16.31 -2.49
CA SER A 92 -3.31 17.28 -2.39
C SER A 92 -3.54 17.79 -0.96
N SER A 93 -3.01 17.12 0.05
CA SER A 93 -3.23 17.48 1.44
C SER A 93 -2.31 18.61 1.92
N GLN A 94 -2.82 19.83 1.99
CA GLN A 94 -2.08 20.97 2.54
C GLN A 94 -1.58 20.73 3.98
N LYS A 95 -2.34 20.02 4.80
CA LYS A 95 -1.96 19.70 6.19
C LYS A 95 -0.78 18.72 6.26
N LEU A 96 -0.58 17.90 5.22
CA LEU A 96 0.47 16.91 5.18
C LEU A 96 1.78 17.48 4.59
N GLN A 97 1.73 18.48 3.69
CA GLN A 97 2.89 19.04 3.01
C GLN A 97 4.08 19.34 3.93
N PRO A 98 3.90 19.97 5.13
CA PRO A 98 5.02 20.25 6.02
C PRO A 98 5.75 19.00 6.54
N TYR A 99 5.10 17.83 6.45
CA TYR A 99 5.62 16.57 6.99
C TYR A 99 6.19 15.64 5.91
N LEU A 100 6.02 15.91 4.63
CA LEU A 100 6.70 15.16 3.57
C LEU A 100 8.20 15.45 3.60
N SER A 101 9.02 14.40 3.43
CA SER A 101 10.47 14.55 3.41
C SER A 101 10.95 15.20 2.12
N ASN A 102 10.40 14.78 0.98
CA ASN A 102 10.72 15.27 -0.35
C ASN A 102 9.40 15.51 -1.11
N PRO A 103 8.80 16.72 -1.01
CA PRO A 103 7.62 17.06 -1.80
C PRO A 103 8.00 17.41 -3.25
N PRO A 104 7.18 17.04 -4.26
CA PRO A 104 5.99 16.23 -4.12
C PRO A 104 6.33 14.76 -3.80
N PHE A 105 5.44 14.09 -3.06
CA PHE A 105 5.55 12.66 -2.80
C PHE A 105 5.37 11.87 -4.11
N ASP A 106 6.24 10.90 -4.37
CA ASP A 106 6.24 10.14 -5.62
C ASP A 106 6.32 8.62 -5.39
N HIS A 107 6.33 7.86 -6.48
CA HIS A 107 6.39 6.40 -6.47
C HIS A 107 7.68 5.82 -5.87
N ASN A 108 8.78 6.58 -5.78
CA ASN A 108 10.02 6.15 -5.12
C ASN A 108 9.91 6.15 -3.59
N GLN A 109 8.96 6.91 -3.06
CA GLN A 109 8.65 7.00 -1.63
C GLN A 109 7.47 6.10 -1.23
N LEU A 110 6.99 5.26 -2.15
CA LEU A 110 5.89 4.34 -1.95
C LEU A 110 6.34 2.89 -2.15
N GLN A 111 6.02 2.04 -1.20
CA GLN A 111 6.02 0.59 -1.37
C GLN A 111 4.57 0.11 -1.37
N TYR A 112 4.16 -0.53 -2.45
CA TYR A 112 2.81 -1.04 -2.57
C TYR A 112 2.84 -2.48 -3.07
N SER A 113 2.05 -3.37 -2.46
CA SER A 113 1.93 -4.75 -2.90
C SER A 113 0.47 -5.20 -2.98
N ILE A 114 0.15 -6.01 -3.98
CA ILE A 114 -1.15 -6.64 -4.17
C ILE A 114 -0.93 -8.13 -4.32
N THR A 115 -1.48 -8.92 -3.38
CA THR A 115 -1.49 -10.38 -3.46
C THR A 115 -2.83 -10.83 -4.05
N TYR A 116 -2.78 -11.66 -5.10
CA TYR A 116 -4.00 -12.26 -5.69
C TYR A 116 -4.29 -13.58 -5.02
N CYS A 117 -5.50 -13.74 -4.48
CA CYS A 117 -5.94 -14.92 -3.73
C CYS A 117 -7.31 -15.42 -4.19
N LYS A 118 -7.56 -16.73 -4.10
CA LYS A 118 -8.82 -17.35 -4.58
C LYS A 118 -10.01 -17.11 -3.67
N ASN A 119 -9.78 -16.95 -2.36
CA ASN A 119 -10.81 -16.71 -1.35
C ASN A 119 -10.20 -15.82 -0.25
N ASN A 120 -11.02 -15.24 0.63
CA ASN A 120 -10.63 -14.38 1.76
C ASN A 120 -9.65 -15.00 2.79
N LEU A 121 -9.16 -16.17 2.54
CA LEU A 121 -8.15 -16.88 3.31
C LEU A 121 -7.01 -17.20 2.34
N TYR A 122 -5.78 -17.07 2.78
CA TYR A 122 -4.50 -17.40 2.14
C TYR A 122 -4.46 -18.78 1.42
N SER A 123 -5.51 -19.13 0.70
CA SER A 123 -5.69 -20.41 0.07
C SER A 123 -5.12 -20.40 -1.36
N ASN A 124 -3.96 -20.81 -1.43
CA ASN A 124 -3.22 -21.65 -2.36
C ASN A 124 -3.69 -21.68 -3.81
N ILE A 125 -2.82 -21.11 -4.61
CA ILE A 125 -2.78 -21.31 -6.06
C ILE A 125 -2.39 -22.77 -6.30
N THR A 126 -3.18 -23.48 -7.08
CA THR A 126 -2.91 -24.87 -7.45
C THR A 126 -2.00 -24.92 -8.68
N GLU A 127 -1.24 -26.03 -8.87
CA GLU A 127 -0.35 -26.29 -10.01
C GLU A 127 -0.94 -25.98 -11.39
N LYS A 128 -2.28 -26.04 -11.54
CA LYS A 128 -2.98 -25.63 -12.78
C LYS A 128 -2.83 -24.14 -13.12
N ASP A 129 -2.52 -23.31 -12.14
CA ASP A 129 -2.38 -21.85 -12.35
C ASP A 129 -0.99 -21.48 -12.87
N GLU A 130 0.03 -22.35 -12.71
CA GLU A 130 1.38 -22.18 -13.25
C GLU A 130 1.41 -22.16 -14.79
N GLN A 131 0.60 -23.01 -15.43
CA GLN A 131 0.55 -23.11 -16.89
C GLN A 131 -0.05 -21.86 -17.55
N ASN A 132 -0.77 -21.02 -16.79
CA ASN A 132 -1.47 -19.85 -17.30
C ASN A 132 -0.80 -18.52 -16.95
N GLN A 133 0.44 -18.53 -16.44
CA GLN A 133 1.20 -17.32 -16.04
C GLN A 133 0.37 -16.35 -15.17
N LYS A 134 -0.42 -16.89 -14.23
CA LYS A 134 -1.22 -16.06 -13.34
C LYS A 134 -0.33 -15.41 -12.29
N ILE A 135 -0.37 -14.10 -12.28
CA ILE A 135 0.33 -13.30 -11.26
C ILE A 135 -0.30 -13.56 -9.91
N THR A 136 0.54 -13.81 -8.92
CA THR A 136 0.15 -14.03 -7.51
C THR A 136 0.50 -12.87 -6.62
N LEU A 137 1.51 -12.10 -7.02
CA LEU A 137 1.93 -10.88 -6.33
C LEU A 137 2.39 -9.87 -7.38
N VAL A 138 1.96 -8.65 -7.25
CA VAL A 138 2.57 -7.50 -7.91
C VAL A 138 3.04 -6.52 -6.84
N SER A 139 4.24 -5.98 -6.98
CA SER A 139 4.77 -5.04 -6.01
C SER A 139 5.50 -3.88 -6.67
N LEU A 140 5.25 -2.68 -6.15
CA LEU A 140 6.01 -1.48 -6.44
C LEU A 140 7.01 -1.25 -5.30
N LEU A 141 8.28 -1.14 -5.62
CA LEU A 141 9.35 -0.81 -4.69
C LEU A 141 10.39 0.07 -5.38
N MET A 142 10.66 1.25 -4.84
CA MET A 142 11.68 2.19 -5.35
C MET A 142 11.55 2.47 -6.85
N GLY A 143 10.31 2.68 -7.32
CA GLY A 143 10.00 2.98 -8.71
C GLY A 143 9.99 1.78 -9.67
N LYS A 144 10.24 0.56 -9.19
CA LYS A 144 10.19 -0.67 -9.97
C LYS A 144 8.95 -1.48 -9.62
N ILE A 145 8.31 -2.04 -10.63
CA ILE A 145 7.17 -2.94 -10.49
C ILE A 145 7.62 -4.34 -10.84
N SER A 146 7.54 -5.26 -9.90
CA SER A 146 7.78 -6.68 -10.12
C SER A 146 6.48 -7.48 -10.12
N TYR A 147 6.45 -8.50 -10.95
CA TYR A 147 5.31 -9.42 -11.14
C TYR A 147 5.77 -10.83 -10.84
N ASP A 148 5.17 -11.43 -9.83
CA ASP A 148 5.59 -12.71 -9.31
C ASP A 148 4.51 -13.76 -9.45
N VAL A 149 4.93 -14.98 -9.73
CA VAL A 149 4.12 -16.19 -9.64
C VAL A 149 4.56 -17.00 -8.41
N ARG A 150 3.64 -17.74 -7.83
CA ARG A 150 3.95 -18.71 -6.77
C ARG A 150 3.60 -20.10 -7.26
N PRO A 151 4.59 -20.87 -7.75
CA PRO A 151 4.37 -22.16 -8.37
C PRO A 151 3.68 -23.20 -7.48
N SER A 152 3.93 -23.18 -6.18
CA SER A 152 3.23 -24.03 -5.20
C SER A 152 3.19 -23.35 -3.83
N GLU A 153 2.38 -23.88 -2.93
CA GLU A 153 2.34 -23.41 -1.53
C GLU A 153 3.68 -23.47 -0.80
N LYS A 154 4.51 -24.44 -1.18
CA LYS A 154 5.82 -24.70 -0.57
C LYS A 154 6.95 -23.92 -1.26
N SER A 155 6.70 -23.37 -2.45
CA SER A 155 7.69 -22.58 -3.18
C SER A 155 7.62 -21.11 -2.77
N GLY A 156 8.75 -20.40 -2.87
CA GLY A 156 8.80 -18.95 -2.80
C GLY A 156 8.16 -18.31 -4.03
N TYR A 157 8.04 -16.98 -4.00
CA TYR A 157 7.69 -16.20 -5.17
C TYR A 157 8.83 -16.25 -6.20
N LYS A 158 8.46 -16.31 -7.48
CA LYS A 158 9.37 -16.25 -8.62
C LYS A 158 8.96 -15.09 -9.50
N GLU A 159 9.85 -14.13 -9.66
CA GLU A 159 9.65 -13.01 -10.58
C GLU A 159 9.59 -13.53 -12.02
N VAL A 160 8.60 -13.07 -12.76
CA VAL A 160 8.39 -13.42 -14.18
C VAL A 160 8.44 -12.21 -15.09
N HIS A 161 8.31 -11.00 -14.54
CA HIS A 161 8.42 -9.74 -15.27
C HIS A 161 8.77 -8.61 -14.32
N GLU A 162 9.55 -7.65 -14.79
CA GLU A 162 9.85 -6.38 -14.12
C GLU A 162 9.75 -5.24 -15.14
N GLU A 163 9.26 -4.09 -14.70
CA GLU A 163 9.23 -2.84 -15.48
C GLU A 163 9.32 -1.64 -14.53
N SER A 164 9.67 -0.46 -15.04
CA SER A 164 9.60 0.76 -14.24
C SER A 164 8.15 1.25 -14.10
N TYR A 165 7.92 2.06 -13.07
CA TYR A 165 6.61 2.70 -12.87
C TYR A 165 6.20 3.56 -14.07
N GLU A 166 7.17 4.27 -14.67
CA GLU A 166 6.98 5.12 -15.84
C GLU A 166 6.60 4.31 -17.07
N GLU A 167 7.30 3.19 -17.34
CA GLU A 167 6.98 2.28 -18.45
C GLU A 167 5.57 1.71 -18.30
N ALA A 168 5.21 1.23 -17.12
CA ALA A 168 3.87 0.75 -16.82
C ALA A 168 2.79 1.81 -17.09
N LEU A 169 3.05 3.05 -16.65
CA LEU A 169 2.15 4.18 -16.85
C LEU A 169 2.00 4.54 -18.34
N GLU A 170 3.09 4.51 -19.10
CA GLU A 170 3.09 4.78 -20.54
C GLU A 170 2.30 3.70 -21.30
N ILE A 171 2.52 2.41 -20.97
CA ILE A 171 1.78 1.31 -21.57
C ILE A 171 0.27 1.51 -21.38
N LEU A 172 -0.18 1.86 -20.16
CA LEU A 172 -1.59 2.07 -19.88
C LEU A 172 -2.17 3.30 -20.60
N LYS A 173 -1.41 4.39 -20.71
CA LYS A 173 -1.81 5.57 -21.50
C LYS A 173 -1.99 5.24 -22.98
N ASN A 174 -1.08 4.44 -23.55
CA ASN A 174 -1.15 3.99 -24.94
C ASN A 174 -2.37 3.07 -25.18
N GLN A 175 -2.89 2.42 -24.16
CA GLN A 175 -4.13 1.67 -24.18
C GLN A 175 -5.39 2.55 -23.97
N GLY A 176 -5.24 3.87 -23.87
CA GLY A 176 -6.34 4.80 -23.65
C GLY A 176 -6.82 4.88 -22.19
N ILE A 177 -6.08 4.28 -21.26
CA ILE A 177 -6.42 4.31 -19.83
C ILE A 177 -5.79 5.56 -19.21
N ASN A 178 -6.64 6.53 -18.86
CA ASN A 178 -6.23 7.75 -18.17
C ASN A 178 -6.59 7.67 -16.69
N PHE A 179 -5.63 7.97 -15.84
CA PHE A 179 -5.78 8.00 -14.37
C PHE A 179 -5.92 9.45 -13.83
N SER A 180 -6.01 10.44 -14.73
CA SER A 180 -6.26 11.83 -14.35
C SER A 180 -7.73 12.05 -14.04
N ASN A 181 -8.04 12.24 -12.78
CA ASN A 181 -9.25 12.91 -12.30
C ASN A 181 -8.90 14.27 -11.74
#